data_257c5911e2813c0f5fcda000de375ceb
#
_entry.id   257c5911e2813c0f5fcda000de375ceb
#
_cell.length_a   1.000
_cell.length_b   1.000
_cell.length_c   1.000
_cell.angle_alpha   90.00
_cell.angle_beta   90.00
_cell.angle_gamma   90.00
#
_symmetry.space_group_name_H-M   'P 1'
#
loop_
_entity.id
_entity.type
_entity.pdbx_description
1 polymer ?
#
loop_
_entity_poly.entity_id
_entity_poly.type
_entity_poly.pdbx_seq_one_letter_code
_entity_poly.pdbx_strand_id
1 'polypeptide(L)'
;MAEQRNDGQGGPPGDTKLRDSLRYELEDEIRQAVEAELREVLDQELRERVVARLKAELAEEIQTRIARVKTELEAEILARVMPTPSPREFERFSWNFRAQHWVLLVSCLILIITGLPLKFHEARLSRLFFDLVGGVQVSTLIHRVGAVGLIAVGAYHLLYLVAFREGRKNFLALLPQPKDVIDFFQMLRYFLGWTDERPRFGRFSYVEKFDYWAVYWGMVIMIGSGLILWFLETSLQFLPKFAADIAREAHSDEGLLATLAIIIWHFYNVHLNPEHFPMNRAFLTGMMNEEAMRAHHPLEYEELVGAQPPGKPSA
;
A
#
# COMPACT_ATOMS: atom_id res chain seq x y z
N MET A 1 105.91 -45.28 -60.26
CA MET A 1 106.86 -44.48 -59.45
C MET A 1 106.09 -43.91 -58.29
N ALA A 2 106.30 -44.57 -57.27
CA ALA A 2 107.02 -44.23 -56.03
C ALA A 2 106.12 -43.28 -55.17
N GLU A 3 105.66 -43.75 -54.13
CA GLU A 3 106.24 -43.75 -52.73
C GLU A 3 105.91 -42.41 -52.03
N GLN A 4 105.51 -42.26 -50.85
CA GLN A 4 105.76 -42.87 -49.57
C GLN A 4 104.71 -42.30 -48.53
N ARG A 5 104.19 -43.11 -47.73
CA ARG A 5 104.11 -43.10 -46.23
C ARG A 5 104.50 -41.80 -45.50
N ASN A 6 103.68 -41.37 -44.64
CA ASN A 6 104.16 -41.24 -43.27
C ASN A 6 103.03 -41.42 -42.22
N ASP A 7 103.35 -42.29 -41.27
CA ASP A 7 102.68 -42.58 -40.05
C ASP A 7 102.82 -41.44 -39.05
N GLY A 8 101.92 -41.33 -38.15
CA GLY A 8 102.38 -40.74 -36.94
C GLY A 8 101.38 -40.15 -35.97
N GLN A 9 101.21 -40.94 -34.99
CA GLN A 9 101.04 -40.64 -33.59
C GLN A 9 99.63 -40.38 -33.11
N GLY A 10 99.10 -41.47 -32.51
CA GLY A 10 98.02 -41.45 -31.56
C GLY A 10 98.43 -40.71 -30.30
N GLY A 11 97.63 -39.76 -29.92
CA GLY A 11 97.65 -39.14 -28.60
C GLY A 11 97.14 -40.12 -27.54
N PRO A 12 97.54 -39.97 -26.30
CA PRO A 12 97.23 -40.92 -25.24
C PRO A 12 95.75 -41.09 -25.02
N PRO A 13 95.23 -42.34 -24.72
CA PRO A 13 93.82 -42.65 -24.64
C PRO A 13 93.06 -41.99 -23.47
N GLY A 14 93.67 -41.09 -22.71
CA GLY A 14 93.04 -40.29 -21.66
C GLY A 14 92.40 -39.00 -22.12
N ASP A 15 92.95 -38.43 -23.23
CA ASP A 15 92.52 -37.09 -23.68
C ASP A 15 91.20 -37.09 -24.46
N THR A 16 90.88 -38.21 -25.10
CA THR A 16 89.62 -38.41 -25.81
C THR A 16 88.44 -38.59 -24.85
N LYS A 17 88.60 -39.35 -23.79
CA LYS A 17 87.51 -39.53 -22.79
C LYS A 17 87.25 -38.29 -22.00
N LEU A 18 88.20 -37.47 -21.71
CA LEU A 18 88.01 -36.17 -21.03
C LEU A 18 87.31 -35.17 -21.95
N ARG A 19 87.70 -35.16 -23.25
CA ARG A 19 87.00 -34.34 -24.25
C ARG A 19 85.53 -34.72 -24.45
N ASP A 20 85.27 -36.00 -24.51
CA ASP A 20 83.83 -36.47 -24.66
C ASP A 20 83.03 -36.22 -23.41
N SER A 21 83.59 -36.34 -22.20
CA SER A 21 82.98 -35.99 -20.96
C SER A 21 82.60 -34.49 -20.85
N LEU A 22 83.61 -33.67 -21.14
CA LEU A 22 83.45 -32.19 -21.16
C LEU A 22 82.47 -31.72 -22.24
N ARG A 23 82.48 -32.38 -23.39
CA ARG A 23 81.47 -32.09 -24.42
C ARG A 23 80.05 -32.46 -23.98
N TYR A 24 79.86 -33.60 -23.30
CA TYR A 24 78.61 -34.03 -22.82
C TYR A 24 78.06 -33.09 -21.69
N GLU A 25 78.92 -32.72 -20.75
CA GLU A 25 78.60 -31.74 -19.72
C GLU A 25 78.23 -30.37 -20.32
N LEU A 26 78.95 -29.91 -21.26
CA LEU A 26 78.70 -28.61 -21.95
C LEU A 26 77.36 -28.66 -22.75
N GLU A 27 77.10 -29.79 -23.45
CA GLU A 27 75.88 -29.97 -24.22
C GLU A 27 74.68 -30.04 -23.27
N ASP A 28 74.82 -30.64 -22.06
CA ASP A 28 73.72 -30.72 -21.05
C ASP A 28 73.51 -29.35 -20.39
N GLU A 29 74.56 -28.59 -20.05
CA GLU A 29 74.42 -27.22 -19.53
C GLU A 29 73.76 -26.30 -20.54
N ILE A 30 74.17 -26.35 -21.82
CA ILE A 30 73.57 -25.56 -22.90
C ILE A 30 72.06 -25.94 -23.05
N ARG A 31 71.77 -27.26 -23.02
CA ARG A 31 70.38 -27.71 -23.11
C ARG A 31 69.54 -27.20 -21.97
N GLN A 32 69.98 -27.28 -20.72
CA GLN A 32 69.31 -26.80 -19.55
C GLN A 32 69.07 -25.28 -19.57
N ALA A 33 70.10 -24.54 -19.99
CA ALA A 33 70.02 -23.07 -20.13
C ALA A 33 69.04 -22.66 -21.23
N VAL A 34 69.05 -23.34 -22.37
CA VAL A 34 68.09 -23.07 -23.47
C VAL A 34 66.65 -23.47 -23.07
N GLU A 35 66.47 -24.63 -22.37
CA GLU A 35 65.16 -25.00 -21.87
C GLU A 35 64.62 -24.03 -20.83
N ALA A 36 65.47 -23.49 -19.93
CA ALA A 36 65.05 -22.50 -18.94
C ALA A 36 64.64 -21.18 -19.59
N GLU A 37 65.42 -20.69 -20.53
CA GLU A 37 65.13 -19.46 -21.30
C GLU A 37 63.86 -19.62 -22.16
N LEU A 38 63.70 -20.79 -22.81
CA LEU A 38 62.50 -21.08 -23.61
C LEU A 38 61.23 -21.14 -22.73
N ARG A 39 61.34 -21.73 -21.52
CA ARG A 39 60.20 -21.76 -20.57
C ARG A 39 59.84 -20.35 -20.12
N GLU A 40 60.80 -19.50 -19.80
CA GLU A 40 60.55 -18.14 -19.35
C GLU A 40 59.86 -17.30 -20.45
N VAL A 41 60.34 -17.38 -21.68
CA VAL A 41 59.74 -16.70 -22.84
C VAL A 41 58.33 -17.23 -23.13
N LEU A 42 58.13 -18.55 -23.06
CA LEU A 42 56.85 -19.16 -23.32
C LEU A 42 55.83 -18.79 -22.22
N ASP A 43 56.22 -18.79 -20.94
CA ASP A 43 55.38 -18.38 -19.82
C ASP A 43 55.00 -16.91 -19.93
N GLN A 44 55.91 -16.05 -20.34
CA GLN A 44 55.60 -14.62 -20.54
C GLN A 44 54.65 -14.42 -21.71
N GLU A 45 54.86 -15.06 -22.83
CA GLU A 45 53.97 -14.97 -24.00
C GLU A 45 52.57 -15.53 -23.70
N LEU A 46 52.50 -16.65 -22.98
CA LEU A 46 51.26 -17.24 -22.54
C LEU A 46 50.48 -16.31 -21.60
N ARG A 47 51.14 -15.71 -20.62
CA ARG A 47 50.58 -14.72 -19.71
C ARG A 47 50.02 -13.52 -20.45
N GLU A 48 50.76 -12.97 -21.39
CA GLU A 48 50.33 -11.82 -22.20
C GLU A 48 49.09 -12.17 -23.04
N ARG A 49 49.08 -13.35 -23.67
CA ARG A 49 47.90 -13.81 -24.44
C ARG A 49 46.68 -14.05 -23.56
N VAL A 50 46.84 -14.66 -22.39
CA VAL A 50 45.74 -14.90 -21.45
C VAL A 50 45.19 -13.60 -20.90
N VAL A 51 46.06 -12.65 -20.52
CA VAL A 51 45.65 -11.33 -20.04
C VAL A 51 44.90 -10.53 -21.12
N ALA A 52 45.44 -10.56 -22.37
CA ALA A 52 44.79 -9.89 -23.50
C ALA A 52 43.39 -10.49 -23.78
N ARG A 53 43.24 -11.80 -23.74
CA ARG A 53 41.98 -12.50 -23.93
C ARG A 53 40.98 -12.18 -22.81
N LEU A 54 41.41 -12.26 -21.53
CA LEU A 54 40.56 -11.92 -20.40
C LEU A 54 40.11 -10.46 -20.43
N LYS A 55 40.98 -9.54 -20.82
CA LYS A 55 40.61 -8.12 -21.00
C LYS A 55 39.55 -7.93 -22.09
N ALA A 56 39.70 -8.66 -23.21
CA ALA A 56 38.70 -8.58 -24.28
C ALA A 56 37.33 -9.16 -23.86
N GLU A 57 37.34 -10.33 -23.25
CA GLU A 57 36.12 -10.97 -22.74
C GLU A 57 35.41 -10.09 -21.67
N LEU A 58 36.19 -9.50 -20.75
CA LEU A 58 35.64 -8.62 -19.71
C LEU A 58 35.09 -7.31 -20.33
N ALA A 59 35.80 -6.74 -21.33
CA ALA A 59 35.32 -5.55 -22.02
C ALA A 59 33.98 -5.80 -22.75
N GLU A 60 33.82 -6.95 -23.38
CA GLU A 60 32.58 -7.35 -24.06
C GLU A 60 31.43 -7.56 -23.05
N GLU A 61 31.71 -8.24 -21.92
CA GLU A 61 30.72 -8.42 -20.87
C GLU A 61 30.28 -7.09 -20.26
N ILE A 62 31.24 -6.19 -19.98
CA ILE A 62 30.95 -4.84 -19.47
C ILE A 62 30.08 -4.06 -20.46
N GLN A 63 30.39 -4.06 -21.73
CA GLN A 63 29.58 -3.38 -22.75
C GLN A 63 28.17 -3.95 -22.84
N THR A 64 28.04 -5.27 -22.76
CA THR A 64 26.72 -5.93 -22.77
C THR A 64 25.90 -5.56 -21.53
N ARG A 65 26.52 -5.51 -20.35
CA ARG A 65 25.85 -5.07 -19.11
C ARG A 65 25.44 -3.60 -19.18
N ILE A 66 26.32 -2.74 -19.67
CA ILE A 66 26.02 -1.29 -19.84
C ILE A 66 24.84 -1.11 -20.80
N ALA A 67 24.83 -1.81 -21.93
CA ALA A 67 23.75 -1.73 -22.90
C ALA A 67 22.40 -2.16 -22.28
N ARG A 68 22.41 -3.26 -21.49
CA ARG A 68 21.20 -3.73 -20.78
C ARG A 68 20.69 -2.70 -19.77
N VAL A 69 21.58 -2.22 -18.88
CA VAL A 69 21.22 -1.22 -17.86
C VAL A 69 20.71 0.08 -18.51
N LYS A 70 21.34 0.50 -19.61
CA LYS A 70 20.90 1.67 -20.37
C LYS A 70 19.46 1.48 -20.90
N THR A 71 19.17 0.31 -21.50
CA THR A 71 17.83 0.02 -22.03
C THR A 71 16.78 -0.06 -20.92
N GLU A 72 17.11 -0.69 -19.79
CA GLU A 72 16.24 -0.75 -18.62
C GLU A 72 15.96 0.64 -18.03
N LEU A 73 16.99 1.47 -17.93
CA LEU A 73 16.88 2.84 -17.42
C LEU A 73 16.08 3.75 -18.38
N GLU A 74 16.30 3.62 -19.69
CA GLU A 74 15.52 4.33 -20.70
C GLU A 74 14.05 3.93 -20.65
N ALA A 75 13.75 2.64 -20.49
CA ALA A 75 12.38 2.16 -20.32
C ALA A 75 11.73 2.68 -19.03
N GLU A 76 12.47 2.70 -17.91
CA GLU A 76 11.99 3.24 -16.65
C GLU A 76 11.76 4.76 -16.70
N ILE A 77 12.68 5.51 -17.32
CA ILE A 77 12.53 6.95 -17.54
C ILE A 77 11.33 7.22 -18.45
N LEU A 78 11.17 6.46 -19.53
CA LEU A 78 10.04 6.60 -20.43
C LEU A 78 8.71 6.33 -19.72
N ALA A 79 8.66 5.30 -18.88
CA ALA A 79 7.48 4.98 -18.06
C ALA A 79 7.15 6.07 -17.02
N ARG A 80 8.17 6.80 -16.51
CA ARG A 80 7.98 7.92 -15.57
C ARG A 80 7.67 9.25 -16.26
N VAL A 81 8.19 9.48 -17.44
CA VAL A 81 8.10 10.76 -18.17
C VAL A 81 6.92 10.78 -19.14
N MET A 82 6.58 9.64 -19.74
CA MET A 82 5.33 9.55 -20.50
C MET A 82 4.17 9.72 -19.52
N PRO A 83 3.27 10.70 -19.71
CA PRO A 83 2.03 10.71 -18.98
C PRO A 83 1.33 9.37 -19.34
N THR A 84 1.28 8.45 -18.38
CA THR A 84 0.29 7.38 -18.45
C THR A 84 -1.02 8.08 -18.80
N PRO A 85 -1.79 7.66 -19.82
CA PRO A 85 -3.09 8.22 -20.08
C PRO A 85 -3.79 8.29 -18.73
N SER A 86 -4.22 9.49 -18.34
CA SER A 86 -4.80 9.71 -17.00
C SER A 86 -5.83 8.61 -16.79
N PRO A 87 -5.69 7.78 -15.75
CA PRO A 87 -6.56 6.65 -15.57
C PRO A 87 -7.98 7.20 -15.57
N ARG A 88 -8.86 6.61 -16.38
CA ARG A 88 -10.25 7.04 -16.45
C ARG A 88 -10.80 7.09 -15.04
N GLU A 89 -11.32 8.26 -14.65
CA GLU A 89 -11.87 8.46 -13.32
C GLU A 89 -13.39 8.44 -13.38
N PHE A 90 -13.99 7.83 -12.37
CA PHE A 90 -15.44 7.74 -12.22
C PHE A 90 -15.88 8.52 -11.00
N GLU A 91 -16.95 9.32 -11.13
CA GLU A 91 -17.53 10.02 -9.98
C GLU A 91 -18.21 9.01 -9.07
N ARG A 92 -17.66 8.86 -7.86
CA ARG A 92 -18.17 7.97 -6.83
C ARG A 92 -19.12 8.68 -5.88
N PHE A 93 -18.73 9.88 -5.44
CA PHE A 93 -19.46 10.69 -4.48
C PHE A 93 -19.55 12.14 -4.92
N SER A 94 -20.77 12.65 -5.03
CA SER A 94 -21.03 14.07 -5.32
C SER A 94 -20.50 14.98 -4.21
N TRP A 95 -20.32 16.25 -4.54
CA TRP A 95 -19.94 17.27 -3.55
C TRP A 95 -20.90 17.31 -2.35
N ASN A 96 -22.22 17.22 -2.61
CA ASN A 96 -23.24 17.23 -1.56
C ASN A 96 -23.04 16.07 -0.57
N PHE A 97 -22.82 14.85 -1.09
CA PHE A 97 -22.59 13.68 -0.25
C PHE A 97 -21.31 13.83 0.59
N ARG A 98 -20.24 14.33 -0.01
CA ARG A 98 -18.97 14.59 0.69
C ARG A 98 -19.08 15.69 1.75
N ALA A 99 -19.83 16.78 1.45
CA ALA A 99 -20.04 17.86 2.41
C ALA A 99 -20.78 17.35 3.68
N GLN A 100 -21.79 16.51 3.51
CA GLN A 100 -22.46 15.84 4.65
C GLN A 100 -21.47 15.02 5.47
N HIS A 101 -20.63 14.24 4.82
CA HIS A 101 -19.59 13.45 5.50
C HIS A 101 -18.60 14.32 6.27
N TRP A 102 -18.17 15.46 5.71
CA TRP A 102 -17.29 16.39 6.41
C TRP A 102 -17.93 17.01 7.65
N VAL A 103 -19.20 17.43 7.57
CA VAL A 103 -19.90 17.95 8.75
C VAL A 103 -20.07 16.85 9.81
N LEU A 104 -20.43 15.63 9.39
CA LEU A 104 -20.50 14.48 10.27
C LEU A 104 -19.17 14.19 10.97
N LEU A 105 -18.07 14.14 10.19
CA LEU A 105 -16.72 13.88 10.70
C LEU A 105 -16.32 14.91 11.76
N VAL A 106 -16.44 16.21 11.47
CA VAL A 106 -16.07 17.27 12.42
C VAL A 106 -16.96 17.21 13.68
N SER A 107 -18.27 16.99 13.51
CA SER A 107 -19.18 16.84 14.65
C SER A 107 -18.83 15.63 15.52
N CYS A 108 -18.58 14.47 14.90
CA CYS A 108 -18.16 13.27 15.63
C CYS A 108 -16.83 13.46 16.37
N LEU A 109 -15.82 14.10 15.75
CA LEU A 109 -14.54 14.39 16.42
C LEU A 109 -14.75 15.27 17.65
N ILE A 110 -15.53 16.35 17.54
CA ILE A 110 -15.87 17.21 18.68
C ILE A 110 -16.54 16.41 19.79
N LEU A 111 -17.54 15.58 19.42
CA LEU A 111 -18.31 14.78 20.36
C LEU A 111 -17.46 13.70 21.06
N ILE A 112 -16.56 13.04 20.35
CA ILE A 112 -15.63 12.05 20.91
C ILE A 112 -14.64 12.72 21.88
N ILE A 113 -13.98 13.80 21.43
CA ILE A 113 -12.95 14.51 22.22
C ILE A 113 -13.54 15.08 23.51
N THR A 114 -14.78 15.52 23.50
CA THR A 114 -15.46 16.06 24.69
C THR A 114 -16.23 15.01 25.47
N GLY A 115 -16.82 14.02 24.80
CA GLY A 115 -17.64 12.99 25.41
C GLY A 115 -16.88 11.95 26.23
N LEU A 116 -15.72 11.49 25.73
CA LEU A 116 -14.88 10.53 26.47
C LEU A 116 -14.41 11.09 27.82
N PRO A 117 -13.91 12.33 27.93
CA PRO A 117 -13.61 12.91 29.23
C PRO A 117 -14.83 13.04 30.15
N LEU A 118 -16.00 13.35 29.61
CA LEU A 118 -17.25 13.40 30.39
C LEU A 118 -17.64 12.04 30.94
N LYS A 119 -17.48 10.96 30.15
CA LYS A 119 -17.72 9.58 30.59
C LYS A 119 -16.71 9.14 31.66
N PHE A 120 -15.43 9.38 31.41
CA PHE A 120 -14.33 8.96 32.28
C PHE A 120 -13.79 10.11 33.15
N HIS A 121 -14.68 10.90 33.73
CA HIS A 121 -14.35 12.14 34.44
C HIS A 121 -13.37 11.97 35.61
N GLU A 122 -13.29 10.79 36.22
CA GLU A 122 -12.37 10.47 37.30
C GLU A 122 -10.92 10.21 36.80
N ALA A 123 -10.73 9.95 35.52
CA ALA A 123 -9.42 9.67 34.96
C ALA A 123 -8.51 10.94 35.01
N ARG A 124 -7.21 10.74 35.24
CA ARG A 124 -6.24 11.84 35.24
C ARG A 124 -6.22 12.62 33.92
N LEU A 125 -6.33 11.90 32.80
CA LEU A 125 -6.35 12.51 31.47
C LEU A 125 -7.58 13.40 31.28
N SER A 126 -8.73 12.97 31.76
CA SER A 126 -9.97 13.77 31.71
C SER A 126 -9.88 15.04 32.53
N ARG A 127 -9.30 14.97 33.73
CA ARG A 127 -9.04 16.16 34.57
C ARG A 127 -8.12 17.14 33.87
N LEU A 128 -7.00 16.66 33.33
CA LEU A 128 -6.06 17.49 32.54
C LEU A 128 -6.77 18.15 31.34
N PHE A 129 -7.64 17.40 30.65
CA PHE A 129 -8.42 17.94 29.54
C PHE A 129 -9.36 19.05 30.01
N PHE A 130 -10.10 18.87 31.13
CA PHE A 130 -10.96 19.91 31.67
C PHE A 130 -10.20 21.16 32.10
N ASP A 131 -9.05 20.98 32.72
CA ASP A 131 -8.16 22.12 33.08
C ASP A 131 -7.71 22.90 31.85
N LEU A 132 -7.41 22.19 30.74
CA LEU A 132 -6.97 22.79 29.48
C LEU A 132 -8.07 23.57 28.77
N VAL A 133 -9.30 23.02 28.75
CA VAL A 133 -10.42 23.63 28.01
C VAL A 133 -11.21 24.67 28.81
N GLY A 134 -10.89 24.86 30.09
CA GLY A 134 -11.56 25.83 30.96
C GLY A 134 -12.71 25.28 31.82
N GLY A 135 -12.68 23.98 32.09
CA GLY A 135 -13.60 23.30 33.00
C GLY A 135 -14.68 22.45 32.32
N VAL A 136 -15.37 21.67 33.12
CA VAL A 136 -16.45 20.74 32.67
C VAL A 136 -17.57 21.49 31.95
N GLN A 137 -17.93 22.70 32.40
CA GLN A 137 -19.00 23.48 31.79
C GLN A 137 -18.64 23.89 30.36
N VAL A 138 -17.40 24.34 30.12
CA VAL A 138 -16.92 24.69 28.79
C VAL A 138 -16.85 23.44 27.89
N SER A 139 -16.36 22.32 28.40
CA SER A 139 -16.38 21.03 27.69
C SER A 139 -17.79 20.62 27.30
N THR A 140 -18.75 20.74 28.21
CA THR A 140 -20.18 20.44 27.94
C THR A 140 -20.76 21.39 26.89
N LEU A 141 -20.39 22.68 26.87
CA LEU A 141 -20.82 23.62 25.86
C LEU A 141 -20.26 23.22 24.48
N ILE A 142 -18.99 22.88 24.38
CA ILE A 142 -18.36 22.40 23.13
C ILE A 142 -19.02 21.12 22.66
N HIS A 143 -19.34 20.19 23.56
CA HIS A 143 -20.07 18.96 23.26
C HIS A 143 -21.44 19.28 22.65
N ARG A 144 -22.18 20.21 23.20
CA ARG A 144 -23.49 20.66 22.65
C ARG A 144 -23.35 21.30 21.28
N VAL A 145 -22.28 22.04 20.99
CA VAL A 145 -21.99 22.59 19.65
C VAL A 145 -21.79 21.46 18.65
N GLY A 146 -20.99 20.44 19.01
CA GLY A 146 -20.84 19.22 18.21
C GLY A 146 -22.18 18.50 17.98
N ALA A 147 -23.03 18.43 19.02
CA ALA A 147 -24.36 17.81 18.93
C ALA A 147 -25.29 18.58 17.97
N VAL A 148 -25.27 19.90 17.96
CA VAL A 148 -26.01 20.72 16.99
C VAL A 148 -25.57 20.39 15.56
N GLY A 149 -24.26 20.28 15.31
CA GLY A 149 -23.72 19.88 14.00
C GLY A 149 -24.22 18.49 13.57
N LEU A 150 -24.19 17.52 14.49
CA LEU A 150 -24.67 16.16 14.27
C LEU A 150 -26.18 16.14 13.95
N ILE A 151 -26.98 16.85 14.73
CA ILE A 151 -28.45 16.98 14.50
C ILE A 151 -28.73 17.64 13.15
N ALA A 152 -28.00 18.72 12.83
CA ALA A 152 -28.19 19.45 11.57
C ALA A 152 -27.86 18.57 10.36
N VAL A 153 -26.73 17.85 10.38
CA VAL A 153 -26.37 16.95 9.28
C VAL A 153 -27.30 15.76 9.17
N GLY A 154 -27.77 15.20 10.29
CA GLY A 154 -28.76 14.13 10.29
C GLY A 154 -30.10 14.56 9.71
N ALA A 155 -30.63 15.72 10.12
CA ALA A 155 -31.84 16.29 9.57
C ALA A 155 -31.71 16.60 8.07
N TYR A 156 -30.58 17.18 7.67
CA TYR A 156 -30.31 17.45 6.26
C TYR A 156 -30.19 16.14 5.45
N HIS A 157 -29.56 15.12 6.00
CA HIS A 157 -29.46 13.81 5.34
C HIS A 157 -30.85 13.19 5.10
N LEU A 158 -31.75 13.24 6.07
CA LEU A 158 -33.14 12.78 5.88
C LEU A 158 -33.85 13.58 4.77
N LEU A 159 -33.70 14.89 4.76
CA LEU A 159 -34.22 15.73 3.68
C LEU A 159 -33.60 15.36 2.32
N TYR A 160 -32.29 15.10 2.29
CA TYR A 160 -31.58 14.69 1.06
C TYR A 160 -32.11 13.36 0.52
N LEU A 161 -32.39 12.38 1.39
CA LEU A 161 -32.96 11.08 1.00
C LEU A 161 -34.35 11.22 0.38
N VAL A 162 -35.15 12.20 0.83
CA VAL A 162 -36.53 12.40 0.34
C VAL A 162 -36.57 13.34 -0.87
N ALA A 163 -35.86 14.47 -0.84
CA ALA A 163 -35.99 15.54 -1.82
C ALA A 163 -35.13 15.34 -3.07
N PHE A 164 -33.96 14.68 -2.96
CA PHE A 164 -33.00 14.59 -4.06
C PHE A 164 -33.02 13.19 -4.73
N ARG A 165 -32.98 13.19 -6.06
CA ARG A 165 -32.93 11.91 -6.82
C ARG A 165 -31.70 11.08 -6.49
N GLU A 166 -30.54 11.72 -6.32
CA GLU A 166 -29.30 11.09 -5.95
C GLU A 166 -29.39 10.45 -4.56
N GLY A 167 -29.96 11.18 -3.59
CA GLY A 167 -30.19 10.66 -2.22
C GLY A 167 -31.03 9.39 -2.23
N ARG A 168 -32.17 9.42 -2.95
CA ARG A 168 -33.02 8.23 -3.09
C ARG A 168 -32.31 7.05 -3.76
N LYS A 169 -31.56 7.30 -4.86
CA LYS A 169 -30.81 6.25 -5.55
C LYS A 169 -29.77 5.60 -4.62
N ASN A 170 -29.00 6.43 -3.92
CA ASN A 170 -27.99 5.96 -2.98
C ASN A 170 -28.62 5.21 -1.80
N PHE A 171 -29.71 5.72 -1.24
CA PHE A 171 -30.42 5.05 -0.15
C PHE A 171 -30.94 3.67 -0.54
N LEU A 172 -31.57 3.54 -1.71
CA LEU A 172 -32.03 2.24 -2.21
C LEU A 172 -30.87 1.26 -2.42
N ALA A 173 -29.71 1.75 -2.87
CA ALA A 173 -28.52 0.93 -3.03
C ALA A 173 -27.87 0.52 -1.69
N LEU A 174 -28.11 1.32 -0.61
CA LEU A 174 -27.65 1.07 0.76
C LEU A 174 -28.59 0.16 1.56
N LEU A 175 -29.79 -0.14 1.04
CA LEU A 175 -30.68 -1.09 1.72
C LEU A 175 -30.05 -2.48 1.80
N PRO A 176 -30.14 -3.16 2.94
CA PRO A 176 -29.70 -4.54 3.07
C PRO A 176 -30.43 -5.45 2.08
N GLN A 177 -29.66 -6.31 1.42
CA GLN A 177 -30.17 -7.27 0.44
C GLN A 177 -29.77 -8.70 0.85
N PRO A 178 -30.52 -9.73 0.46
CA PRO A 178 -30.12 -11.12 0.70
C PRO A 178 -28.73 -11.46 0.14
N LYS A 179 -28.35 -10.79 -0.95
CA LYS A 179 -27.02 -10.90 -1.54
C LYS A 179 -25.91 -10.50 -0.57
N ASP A 180 -26.12 -9.52 0.30
CA ASP A 180 -25.10 -9.04 1.24
C ASP A 180 -24.68 -10.13 2.23
N VAL A 181 -25.63 -10.98 2.65
CA VAL A 181 -25.37 -12.15 3.49
C VAL A 181 -24.55 -13.20 2.73
N ILE A 182 -24.90 -13.45 1.48
CA ILE A 182 -24.17 -14.39 0.61
C ILE A 182 -22.74 -13.88 0.40
N ASP A 183 -22.58 -12.61 0.06
CA ASP A 183 -21.28 -11.94 -0.16
C ASP A 183 -20.41 -11.99 1.12
N PHE A 184 -21.01 -11.81 2.29
CA PHE A 184 -20.30 -11.94 3.57
C PHE A 184 -19.73 -13.36 3.76
N PHE A 185 -20.54 -14.42 3.57
CA PHE A 185 -20.06 -15.79 3.70
C PHE A 185 -19.07 -16.17 2.60
N GLN A 186 -19.24 -15.66 1.38
CA GLN A 186 -18.28 -15.86 0.30
C GLN A 186 -16.93 -15.21 0.65
N MET A 187 -16.93 -13.98 1.18
CA MET A 187 -15.71 -13.32 1.62
C MET A 187 -15.04 -14.06 2.78
N LEU A 188 -15.83 -14.57 3.72
CA LEU A 188 -15.29 -15.39 4.81
C LEU A 188 -14.61 -16.67 4.27
N ARG A 189 -15.24 -17.36 3.31
CA ARG A 189 -14.65 -18.54 2.66
C ARG A 189 -13.36 -18.18 1.91
N TYR A 190 -13.32 -17.02 1.27
CA TYR A 190 -12.12 -16.50 0.60
C TYR A 190 -10.98 -16.26 1.62
N PHE A 191 -11.24 -15.60 2.73
CA PHE A 191 -10.23 -15.37 3.79
C PHE A 191 -9.74 -16.66 4.46
N LEU A 192 -10.60 -17.68 4.53
CA LEU A 192 -10.23 -19.00 5.05
C LEU A 192 -9.50 -19.88 4.01
N GLY A 193 -9.31 -19.39 2.78
CA GLY A 193 -8.65 -20.13 1.71
C GLY A 193 -9.51 -21.27 1.13
N TRP A 194 -10.84 -21.24 1.34
CA TRP A 194 -11.76 -22.25 0.82
C TRP A 194 -12.23 -21.98 -0.61
N THR A 195 -11.97 -20.79 -1.11
CA THR A 195 -12.25 -20.36 -2.50
C THR A 195 -11.29 -19.25 -2.89
N ASP A 196 -10.94 -19.20 -4.18
CA ASP A 196 -10.13 -18.12 -4.77
C ASP A 196 -11.02 -16.97 -5.30
N GLU A 197 -12.34 -17.17 -5.31
CA GLU A 197 -13.28 -16.19 -5.84
C GLU A 197 -13.75 -15.23 -4.76
N ARG A 198 -13.54 -13.92 -5.01
CA ARG A 198 -14.10 -12.84 -4.19
C ARG A 198 -15.54 -12.54 -4.60
N PRO A 199 -16.41 -12.07 -3.67
CA PRO A 199 -17.73 -11.58 -4.04
C PRO A 199 -17.61 -10.33 -4.91
N ARG A 200 -18.55 -10.20 -5.87
CA ARG A 200 -18.60 -9.05 -6.79
C ARG A 200 -19.58 -8.02 -6.27
N PHE A 201 -19.09 -6.84 -5.95
CA PHE A 201 -19.89 -5.76 -5.39
C PHE A 201 -20.43 -4.81 -6.47
N GLY A 202 -21.63 -4.27 -6.20
CA GLY A 202 -22.19 -3.16 -6.95
C GLY A 202 -21.72 -1.81 -6.38
N ARG A 203 -22.66 -0.82 -6.35
CA ARG A 203 -22.34 0.52 -5.85
C ARG A 203 -21.86 0.54 -4.40
N PHE A 204 -22.42 -0.31 -3.53
CA PHE A 204 -21.99 -0.45 -2.15
C PHE A 204 -21.83 -1.93 -1.81
N SER A 205 -20.73 -2.23 -1.13
CA SER A 205 -20.45 -3.53 -0.52
C SER A 205 -21.25 -3.70 0.77
N TYR A 206 -21.36 -4.94 1.27
CA TYR A 206 -21.99 -5.20 2.57
C TYR A 206 -21.28 -4.47 3.72
N VAL A 207 -19.97 -4.23 3.62
CA VAL A 207 -19.17 -3.48 4.62
C VAL A 207 -19.61 -2.02 4.66
N GLU A 208 -19.73 -1.35 3.51
CA GLU A 208 -20.17 0.03 3.41
C GLU A 208 -21.64 0.19 3.86
N LYS A 209 -22.48 -0.79 3.55
CA LYS A 209 -23.87 -0.82 4.04
C LYS A 209 -23.92 -0.97 5.55
N PHE A 210 -23.11 -1.86 6.12
CA PHE A 210 -23.02 -2.04 7.57
C PHE A 210 -22.61 -0.74 8.27
N ASP A 211 -21.56 -0.07 7.78
CA ASP A 211 -21.09 1.24 8.30
C ASP A 211 -22.22 2.28 8.26
N TYR A 212 -22.90 2.39 7.12
CA TYR A 212 -24.00 3.35 6.97
C TYR A 212 -25.12 3.11 7.98
N TRP A 213 -25.57 1.86 8.14
CA TRP A 213 -26.66 1.52 9.06
C TRP A 213 -26.24 1.61 10.51
N ALA A 214 -25.00 1.28 10.86
CA ALA A 214 -24.47 1.48 12.20
C ALA A 214 -24.48 2.97 12.60
N VAL A 215 -24.01 3.85 11.69
CA VAL A 215 -24.08 5.31 11.91
C VAL A 215 -25.52 5.80 12.00
N TYR A 216 -26.43 5.32 11.15
CA TYR A 216 -27.84 5.73 11.16
C TYR A 216 -28.51 5.41 12.51
N TRP A 217 -28.42 4.18 12.99
CA TRP A 217 -29.00 3.77 14.26
C TRP A 217 -28.29 4.40 15.46
N GLY A 218 -26.96 4.48 15.42
CA GLY A 218 -26.18 5.19 16.42
C GLY A 218 -26.63 6.66 16.57
N MET A 219 -26.84 7.36 15.45
CA MET A 219 -27.35 8.75 15.46
C MET A 219 -28.74 8.85 16.10
N VAL A 220 -29.64 7.91 15.80
CA VAL A 220 -31.02 7.92 16.42
C VAL A 220 -30.93 7.80 17.95
N ILE A 221 -30.08 6.86 18.42
CA ILE A 221 -29.87 6.66 19.87
C ILE A 221 -29.19 7.88 20.50
N MET A 222 -28.09 8.36 19.89
CA MET A 222 -27.27 9.47 20.41
C MET A 222 -28.06 10.79 20.45
N ILE A 223 -28.79 11.12 19.39
CA ILE A 223 -29.60 12.33 19.33
C ILE A 223 -30.78 12.23 20.31
N GLY A 224 -31.48 11.12 20.28
CA GLY A 224 -32.67 10.91 21.16
C GLY A 224 -32.30 10.97 22.65
N SER A 225 -31.33 10.19 23.07
CA SER A 225 -30.86 10.17 24.46
C SER A 225 -30.21 11.49 24.86
N GLY A 226 -29.41 12.08 23.96
CA GLY A 226 -28.74 13.37 24.17
C GLY A 226 -29.73 14.53 24.38
N LEU A 227 -30.83 14.58 23.63
CA LEU A 227 -31.89 15.58 23.81
C LEU A 227 -32.62 15.40 25.15
N ILE A 228 -32.90 14.17 25.57
CA ILE A 228 -33.48 13.92 26.91
C ILE A 228 -32.57 14.45 28.00
N LEU A 229 -31.24 14.21 27.89
CA LEU A 229 -30.27 14.68 28.88
C LEU A 229 -30.04 16.20 28.80
N TRP A 230 -30.06 16.78 27.61
CA TRP A 230 -29.91 18.24 27.43
C TRP A 230 -31.06 19.02 28.04
N PHE A 231 -32.30 18.55 27.84
CA PHE A 231 -33.51 19.16 28.34
C PHE A 231 -34.11 18.36 29.49
N LEU A 232 -33.30 17.91 30.44
CA LEU A 232 -33.67 16.95 31.46
C LEU A 232 -34.91 17.40 32.28
N GLU A 233 -34.95 18.67 32.70
CA GLU A 233 -36.08 19.21 33.48
C GLU A 233 -37.40 19.16 32.69
N THR A 234 -37.37 19.52 31.42
CA THR A 234 -38.51 19.45 30.54
C THR A 234 -38.91 18.00 30.27
N SER A 235 -37.93 17.15 29.99
CA SER A 235 -38.15 15.71 29.70
C SER A 235 -38.79 14.99 30.86
N LEU A 236 -38.45 15.32 32.11
CA LEU A 236 -39.02 14.73 33.32
C LEU A 236 -40.46 15.18 33.60
N GLN A 237 -40.97 16.19 32.90
CA GLN A 237 -42.40 16.54 32.98
C GLN A 237 -43.30 15.57 32.19
N PHE A 238 -42.76 14.88 31.20
CA PHE A 238 -43.47 13.99 30.31
C PHE A 238 -43.03 12.52 30.42
N LEU A 239 -41.75 12.31 30.85
CA LEU A 239 -41.15 10.99 30.95
C LEU A 239 -40.94 10.58 32.41
N PRO A 240 -41.07 9.31 32.73
CA PRO A 240 -40.74 8.81 34.07
C PRO A 240 -39.24 8.88 34.31
N LYS A 241 -38.83 9.00 35.57
CA LYS A 241 -37.44 9.17 35.98
C LYS A 241 -36.51 8.08 35.39
N PHE A 242 -36.97 6.82 35.32
CA PHE A 242 -36.17 5.72 34.77
C PHE A 242 -35.80 5.94 33.28
N ALA A 243 -36.62 6.69 32.52
CA ALA A 243 -36.32 7.01 31.13
C ALA A 243 -35.06 7.91 31.01
N ALA A 244 -34.84 8.82 31.96
CA ALA A 244 -33.65 9.63 32.03
C ALA A 244 -32.41 8.80 32.42
N ASP A 245 -32.56 7.82 33.28
CA ASP A 245 -31.49 6.91 33.67
C ASP A 245 -31.11 6.01 32.49
N ILE A 246 -32.10 5.45 31.78
CA ILE A 246 -31.82 4.70 30.52
C ILE A 246 -31.16 5.58 29.46
N ALA A 247 -31.63 6.83 29.30
CA ALA A 247 -31.03 7.74 28.32
C ALA A 247 -29.56 8.03 28.64
N ARG A 248 -29.20 8.14 29.92
CA ARG A 248 -27.80 8.38 30.36
C ARG A 248 -26.92 7.18 30.01
N GLU A 249 -27.34 5.97 30.38
CA GLU A 249 -26.57 4.76 30.07
C GLU A 249 -26.48 4.55 28.54
N ALA A 250 -27.63 4.62 27.84
CA ALA A 250 -27.62 4.46 26.37
C ALA A 250 -26.72 5.49 25.66
N HIS A 251 -26.76 6.78 26.07
CA HIS A 251 -25.94 7.82 25.49
C HIS A 251 -24.46 7.57 25.74
N SER A 252 -24.13 7.23 26.98
CA SER A 252 -22.74 7.00 27.40
C SER A 252 -22.12 5.76 26.75
N ASP A 253 -22.85 4.65 26.69
CA ASP A 253 -22.35 3.38 26.18
C ASP A 253 -22.33 3.35 24.64
N GLU A 254 -23.40 3.87 24.01
CA GLU A 254 -23.39 4.04 22.54
C GLU A 254 -22.30 4.99 22.09
N GLY A 255 -22.05 6.08 22.83
CA GLY A 255 -20.95 7.00 22.53
C GLY A 255 -19.57 6.33 22.57
N LEU A 256 -19.35 5.42 23.54
CA LEU A 256 -18.13 4.62 23.59
C LEU A 256 -18.09 3.58 22.46
N LEU A 257 -19.19 2.86 22.21
CA LEU A 257 -19.29 1.88 21.13
C LEU A 257 -19.04 2.52 19.76
N ALA A 258 -19.67 3.67 19.48
CA ALA A 258 -19.48 4.42 18.25
C ALA A 258 -18.01 4.88 18.10
N THR A 259 -17.37 5.34 19.18
CA THR A 259 -15.97 5.72 19.18
C THR A 259 -15.06 4.55 18.80
N LEU A 260 -15.29 3.37 19.41
CA LEU A 260 -14.52 2.16 19.11
C LEU A 260 -14.76 1.67 17.67
N ALA A 261 -16.01 1.71 17.22
CA ALA A 261 -16.36 1.34 15.85
C ALA A 261 -15.68 2.27 14.83
N ILE A 262 -15.66 3.59 15.10
CA ILE A 262 -14.96 4.56 14.22
C ILE A 262 -13.46 4.29 14.21
N ILE A 263 -12.80 4.11 15.35
CA ILE A 263 -11.36 3.95 15.45
C ILE A 263 -10.90 2.58 14.91
N ILE A 264 -11.58 1.49 15.30
CA ILE A 264 -11.13 0.14 14.99
C ILE A 264 -11.58 -0.28 13.59
N TRP A 265 -12.85 -0.08 13.27
CA TRP A 265 -13.46 -0.60 12.06
C TRP A 265 -13.40 0.39 10.90
N HIS A 266 -14.00 1.58 11.07
CA HIS A 266 -14.10 2.56 10.00
C HIS A 266 -12.70 3.11 9.60
N PHE A 267 -11.88 3.50 10.58
CA PHE A 267 -10.53 4.01 10.31
C PHE A 267 -9.64 2.93 9.66
N TYR A 268 -9.76 1.67 10.09
CA TYR A 268 -9.05 0.57 9.45
C TYR A 268 -9.43 0.45 7.97
N ASN A 269 -10.74 0.39 7.67
CA ASN A 269 -11.20 0.22 6.29
C ASN A 269 -10.84 1.39 5.37
N VAL A 270 -10.78 2.61 5.91
CA VAL A 270 -10.46 3.82 5.12
C VAL A 270 -8.96 4.04 4.95
N HIS A 271 -8.15 3.74 5.97
CA HIS A 271 -6.74 4.14 5.99
C HIS A 271 -5.74 2.98 6.04
N LEU A 272 -6.07 1.88 6.72
CA LEU A 272 -5.09 0.81 7.01
C LEU A 272 -5.32 -0.45 6.18
N ASN A 273 -6.46 -0.56 5.50
CA ASN A 273 -6.72 -1.67 4.60
C ASN A 273 -5.67 -1.67 3.47
N PRO A 274 -4.93 -2.78 3.26
CA PRO A 274 -3.89 -2.86 2.22
C PRO A 274 -4.36 -2.47 0.82
N GLU A 275 -5.65 -2.68 0.51
CA GLU A 275 -6.24 -2.34 -0.79
C GLU A 275 -6.40 -0.83 -1.01
N HIS A 276 -6.39 -0.04 0.08
CA HIS A 276 -6.62 1.41 0.04
C HIS A 276 -5.46 2.22 0.64
N PHE A 277 -4.43 1.55 1.15
CA PHE A 277 -3.31 2.22 1.82
C PHE A 277 -2.62 3.25 0.89
N PRO A 278 -2.28 4.46 1.38
CA PRO A 278 -2.43 4.95 2.75
C PRO A 278 -3.84 5.46 3.08
N MET A 279 -4.75 5.57 2.09
CA MET A 279 -6.09 6.09 2.33
C MET A 279 -6.99 5.93 1.08
N ASN A 280 -8.26 5.58 1.30
CA ASN A 280 -9.28 5.70 0.27
C ASN A 280 -9.60 7.18 0.00
N ARG A 281 -9.18 7.69 -1.16
CA ARG A 281 -9.30 9.11 -1.48
C ARG A 281 -10.70 9.52 -1.98
N ALA A 282 -11.61 8.58 -2.20
CA ALA A 282 -12.92 8.88 -2.76
C ALA A 282 -13.75 9.85 -1.90
N PHE A 283 -13.61 9.84 -0.56
CA PHE A 283 -14.30 10.79 0.31
C PHE A 283 -13.75 12.23 0.20
N LEU A 284 -12.48 12.40 -0.23
CA LEU A 284 -11.87 13.71 -0.46
C LEU A 284 -12.18 14.24 -1.86
N THR A 285 -11.85 13.44 -2.89
CA THR A 285 -11.92 13.86 -4.29
C THR A 285 -13.30 13.65 -4.91
N GLY A 286 -14.05 12.69 -4.41
CA GLY A 286 -15.29 12.20 -5.03
C GLY A 286 -15.04 11.21 -6.16
N MET A 287 -13.79 11.00 -6.55
CA MET A 287 -13.42 10.26 -7.75
C MET A 287 -12.75 8.92 -7.37
N MET A 288 -12.92 7.94 -8.22
CA MET A 288 -12.27 6.64 -8.15
C MET A 288 -11.73 6.28 -9.53
N ASN A 289 -10.47 5.82 -9.59
CA ASN A 289 -9.86 5.40 -10.84
C ASN A 289 -10.45 4.07 -11.35
N GLU A 290 -10.25 3.79 -12.63
CA GLU A 290 -10.80 2.62 -13.31
C GLU A 290 -10.35 1.30 -12.68
N GLU A 291 -9.10 1.20 -12.29
CA GLU A 291 -8.53 0.01 -11.67
C GLU A 291 -9.23 -0.31 -10.34
N ALA A 292 -9.38 0.69 -9.47
CA ALA A 292 -10.08 0.56 -8.21
C ALA A 292 -11.58 0.25 -8.40
N MET A 293 -12.24 0.87 -9.41
CA MET A 293 -13.64 0.56 -9.75
C MET A 293 -13.81 -0.90 -10.16
N ARG A 294 -12.91 -1.42 -11.01
CA ARG A 294 -12.94 -2.83 -11.43
C ARG A 294 -12.66 -3.80 -10.28
N ALA A 295 -11.73 -3.43 -9.40
CA ALA A 295 -11.34 -4.28 -8.27
C ALA A 295 -12.40 -4.33 -7.17
N HIS A 296 -12.97 -3.18 -6.79
CA HIS A 296 -13.84 -3.07 -5.61
C HIS A 296 -15.32 -3.01 -5.94
N HIS A 297 -15.70 -2.52 -7.12
CA HIS A 297 -17.09 -2.34 -7.55
C HIS A 297 -17.32 -2.83 -8.98
N PRO A 298 -16.98 -4.11 -9.29
CA PRO A 298 -17.00 -4.63 -10.66
C PRO A 298 -18.39 -4.57 -11.33
N LEU A 299 -19.47 -4.77 -10.57
CA LEU A 299 -20.82 -4.70 -11.12
C LEU A 299 -21.24 -3.26 -11.46
N GLU A 300 -20.87 -2.28 -10.61
CA GLU A 300 -21.10 -0.86 -10.92
C GLU A 300 -20.26 -0.42 -12.13
N TYR A 301 -18.99 -0.86 -12.20
CA TYR A 301 -18.13 -0.59 -13.34
C TYR A 301 -18.76 -1.08 -14.65
N GLU A 302 -19.23 -2.33 -14.70
CA GLU A 302 -19.89 -2.91 -15.87
C GLU A 302 -21.15 -2.13 -16.27
N GLU A 303 -21.96 -1.71 -15.29
CA GLU A 303 -23.14 -0.87 -15.52
C GLU A 303 -22.77 0.48 -16.15
N LEU A 304 -21.75 1.16 -15.61
CA LEU A 304 -21.32 2.47 -16.09
C LEU A 304 -20.66 2.42 -17.47
N VAL A 305 -19.88 1.38 -17.77
CA VAL A 305 -19.21 1.21 -19.06
C VAL A 305 -20.19 0.70 -20.11
N GLY A 306 -21.07 -0.25 -19.75
CA GLY A 306 -22.11 -0.78 -20.64
C GLY A 306 -23.18 0.24 -21.03
N ALA A 307 -23.42 1.24 -20.18
CA ALA A 307 -24.35 2.34 -20.45
C ALA A 307 -23.77 3.45 -21.34
N GLN A 308 -22.45 3.43 -21.63
CA GLN A 308 -21.82 4.41 -22.53
C GLN A 308 -21.78 3.88 -23.95
N PRO A 309 -22.26 4.64 -24.95
CA PRO A 309 -22.07 4.29 -26.35
C PRO A 309 -20.56 4.27 -26.67
N PRO A 310 -20.09 3.30 -27.47
CA PRO A 310 -18.68 3.22 -27.85
C PRO A 310 -18.27 4.49 -28.58
N GLY A 311 -17.32 5.25 -27.99
CA GLY A 311 -16.62 6.32 -28.69
C GLY A 311 -16.75 7.75 -28.18
N LYS A 312 -17.31 8.03 -26.99
CA LYS A 312 -17.22 9.39 -26.41
C LYS A 312 -16.20 9.40 -25.26
N PRO A 313 -15.11 10.20 -25.36
CA PRO A 313 -14.29 10.48 -24.19
C PRO A 313 -15.12 11.25 -23.17
N SER A 314 -14.96 10.91 -21.90
CA SER A 314 -15.56 11.63 -20.77
C SER A 314 -15.07 13.09 -20.78
N ALA A 315 -16.01 14.01 -20.72
CA ALA A 315 -15.76 15.44 -20.56
C ALA A 315 -15.09 15.77 -19.22
#